data_d4e950388bc1cbc2eaa1d33873e689b3
#
_entry.id   d4e950388bc1cbc2eaa1d33873e689b3
#
_cell.length_a   1.000
_cell.length_b   1.000
_cell.length_c   1.000
_cell.angle_alpha   90.00
_cell.angle_beta   90.00
_cell.angle_gamma   90.00
#
_symmetry.space_group_name_H-M   'P 1'
#
loop_
_entity.id
_entity.type
_entity.pdbx_description
1 polymer ?
#
loop_
_entity_poly.entity_id
_entity_poly.type
_entity_poly.pdbx_seq_one_letter_code
_entity_poly.pdbx_strand_id
1 'polypeptide(L)'
;MSEISICIPTYEYGGNGVKYLTELFDSLASQTLQDFDIVISDHSIDDTIRNFCETCEYDFDITYIQNPNGRGYQAPNTNCVLGNAEGKILKLIYQDDIFVDDTALEKIKNTYDSTGCKWLFHGFTHTTDGIETHRDCVPMWTEMMLEGNNHLGSPSCVSFLNGYEMDMDESMKLLIDTELYHRMRIEYGMPEIIPDVLIANREHDNRVSENRVKYDMVLQSSDGKRWMVNSGEINHIREKHKDFFEVRRYPDEN
;
A
#
# COMPACT_ATOMS: atom_id res chain seq x y z
N MET A 1 22.64 -0.91 -5.79
CA MET A 1 21.43 -0.23 -5.28
C MET A 1 20.53 -0.10 -6.48
N SER A 2 19.40 -0.78 -6.47
CA SER A 2 18.39 -0.81 -7.53
C SER A 2 17.67 0.54 -7.66
N GLU A 3 17.05 0.79 -8.81
CA GLU A 3 16.20 1.97 -8.99
C GLU A 3 14.93 1.85 -8.13
N ILE A 4 14.34 0.65 -8.05
CA ILE A 4 13.11 0.41 -7.30
C ILE A 4 13.28 -0.79 -6.36
N SER A 5 12.90 -0.67 -5.09
CA SER A 5 12.63 -1.83 -4.24
C SER A 5 11.14 -2.12 -4.22
N ILE A 6 10.77 -3.34 -4.60
CA ILE A 6 9.40 -3.86 -4.49
C ILE A 6 9.21 -4.37 -3.06
N CYS A 7 8.42 -3.67 -2.28
CA CYS A 7 8.21 -3.90 -0.86
C CYS A 7 6.95 -4.74 -0.65
N ILE A 8 7.10 -6.02 -0.26
CA ILE A 8 6.01 -6.99 -0.18
C ILE A 8 5.83 -7.48 1.26
N PRO A 9 4.89 -6.93 2.03
CA PRO A 9 4.47 -7.55 3.30
C PRO A 9 3.68 -8.82 3.01
N THR A 10 4.08 -9.95 3.60
CA THR A 10 3.45 -11.26 3.37
C THR A 10 2.93 -11.90 4.63
N TYR A 11 1.95 -12.77 4.48
CA TYR A 11 1.41 -13.61 5.54
C TYR A 11 0.66 -14.80 4.94
N GLU A 12 1.16 -16.02 5.20
CA GLU A 12 0.45 -17.25 4.82
C GLU A 12 -0.80 -17.41 5.69
N TYR A 13 -1.90 -16.90 5.19
CA TYR A 13 -3.19 -16.96 5.83
C TYR A 13 -4.24 -17.51 4.85
N GLY A 14 -4.76 -18.71 5.15
CA GLY A 14 -5.78 -19.35 4.33
C GLY A 14 -5.25 -20.20 3.16
N GLY A 15 -3.94 -20.49 3.11
CA GLY A 15 -3.35 -21.43 2.16
C GLY A 15 -3.14 -20.87 0.73
N ASN A 16 -3.21 -19.55 0.55
CA ASN A 16 -3.08 -18.93 -0.77
C ASN A 16 -1.82 -18.07 -0.94
N GLY A 17 -0.97 -17.93 0.08
CA GLY A 17 0.15 -17.01 0.05
C GLY A 17 1.12 -17.28 -1.11
N VAL A 18 1.52 -18.54 -1.32
CA VAL A 18 2.39 -18.92 -2.45
C VAL A 18 1.72 -18.67 -3.79
N LYS A 19 0.43 -18.99 -3.92
CA LYS A 19 -0.31 -18.74 -5.16
C LYS A 19 -0.29 -17.26 -5.52
N TYR A 20 -0.61 -16.40 -4.57
CA TYR A 20 -0.65 -14.95 -4.78
C TYR A 20 0.74 -14.39 -5.09
N LEU A 21 1.78 -14.83 -4.37
CA LEU A 21 3.16 -14.43 -4.68
C LEU A 21 3.60 -14.90 -6.06
N THR A 22 3.21 -16.09 -6.51
CA THR A 22 3.49 -16.57 -7.86
C THR A 22 2.86 -15.64 -8.90
N GLU A 23 1.59 -15.30 -8.76
CA GLU A 23 0.89 -14.40 -9.67
C GLU A 23 1.51 -12.98 -9.67
N LEU A 24 1.89 -12.47 -8.50
CA LEU A 24 2.61 -11.19 -8.39
C LEU A 24 3.99 -11.26 -9.06
N PHE A 25 4.75 -12.34 -8.84
CA PHE A 25 6.08 -12.52 -9.45
C PHE A 25 6.00 -12.68 -10.97
N ASP A 26 4.99 -13.38 -11.49
CA ASP A 26 4.72 -13.45 -12.93
C ASP A 26 4.49 -12.05 -13.52
N SER A 27 3.73 -11.21 -12.81
CA SER A 27 3.47 -9.82 -13.24
C SER A 27 4.71 -8.91 -13.12
N LEU A 28 5.63 -9.21 -12.19
CA LEU A 28 6.92 -8.53 -12.08
C LEU A 28 7.91 -8.97 -13.17
N ALA A 29 7.90 -10.25 -13.51
CA ALA A 29 8.75 -10.79 -14.58
C ALA A 29 8.41 -10.21 -15.96
N SER A 30 7.16 -9.80 -16.17
CA SER A 30 6.70 -9.15 -17.42
C SER A 30 7.02 -7.65 -17.49
N GLN A 31 7.49 -7.01 -16.41
CA GLN A 31 7.76 -5.57 -16.44
C GLN A 31 8.89 -5.20 -17.42
N THR A 32 8.73 -4.09 -18.13
CA THR A 32 9.76 -3.56 -19.04
C THR A 32 11.00 -3.05 -18.30
N LEU A 33 10.82 -2.48 -17.10
CA LEU A 33 11.91 -2.10 -16.22
C LEU A 33 12.28 -3.27 -15.31
N GLN A 34 13.51 -3.79 -15.43
CA GLN A 34 14.03 -4.91 -14.63
C GLN A 34 15.08 -4.46 -13.59
N ASP A 35 15.37 -3.17 -13.46
CA ASP A 35 16.28 -2.63 -12.43
C ASP A 35 15.53 -2.45 -11.10
N PHE A 36 15.13 -3.57 -10.50
CA PHE A 36 14.49 -3.62 -9.18
C PHE A 36 15.01 -4.80 -8.35
N ASP A 37 14.90 -4.68 -7.04
CA ASP A 37 15.01 -5.76 -6.07
C ASP A 37 13.68 -5.98 -5.34
N ILE A 38 13.54 -7.13 -4.69
CA ILE A 38 12.35 -7.48 -3.92
C ILE A 38 12.73 -7.61 -2.45
N VAL A 39 11.99 -6.92 -1.58
CA VAL A 39 12.10 -7.07 -0.13
C VAL A 39 10.80 -7.65 0.40
N ILE A 40 10.89 -8.79 1.08
CA ILE A 40 9.75 -9.50 1.68
C ILE A 40 9.87 -9.49 3.19
N SER A 41 8.83 -9.01 3.87
CA SER A 41 8.66 -9.17 5.32
C SER A 41 7.51 -10.12 5.58
N ASP A 42 7.81 -11.26 6.22
CA ASP A 42 6.87 -12.38 6.36
C ASP A 42 6.42 -12.57 7.81
N HIS A 43 5.12 -12.48 8.03
CA HIS A 43 4.44 -12.77 9.28
C HIS A 43 4.02 -14.23 9.45
N SER A 44 4.32 -15.11 8.51
CA SER A 44 3.94 -16.53 8.57
C SER A 44 4.57 -17.23 9.79
N ILE A 45 3.89 -18.28 10.26
CA ILE A 45 4.37 -19.10 11.38
C ILE A 45 5.26 -20.22 10.85
N ASP A 46 4.95 -20.72 9.66
CA ASP A 46 5.65 -21.79 8.97
C ASP A 46 6.63 -21.25 7.92
N ASP A 47 7.36 -22.16 7.31
CA ASP A 47 8.38 -21.81 6.31
C ASP A 47 7.85 -21.80 4.87
N THR A 48 6.54 -21.77 4.66
CA THR A 48 5.92 -21.87 3.32
C THR A 48 6.37 -20.75 2.40
N ILE A 49 6.30 -19.49 2.86
CA ILE A 49 6.74 -18.33 2.07
C ILE A 49 8.27 -18.31 1.94
N ARG A 50 9.02 -18.63 3.00
CA ARG A 50 10.47 -18.74 2.92
C ARG A 50 10.91 -19.73 1.86
N ASN A 51 10.37 -20.96 1.90
CA ASN A 51 10.68 -22.00 0.94
C ASN A 51 10.37 -21.56 -0.50
N PHE A 52 9.27 -20.85 -0.71
CA PHE A 52 8.97 -20.27 -2.02
C PHE A 52 10.05 -19.29 -2.47
N CYS A 53 10.45 -18.34 -1.63
CA CYS A 53 11.49 -17.35 -1.96
C CYS A 53 12.85 -18.00 -2.25
N GLU A 54 13.20 -19.10 -1.57
CA GLU A 54 14.47 -19.82 -1.74
C GLU A 54 14.49 -20.74 -2.96
N THR A 55 13.34 -21.18 -3.47
CA THR A 55 13.25 -22.21 -4.51
C THR A 55 12.53 -21.76 -5.78
N CYS A 56 11.98 -20.56 -5.83
CA CYS A 56 11.32 -20.04 -7.03
C CYS A 56 12.33 -19.87 -8.19
N GLU A 57 11.85 -20.04 -9.41
CA GLU A 57 12.71 -20.02 -10.62
C GLU A 57 12.84 -18.62 -11.26
N TYR A 58 12.46 -17.56 -10.52
CA TYR A 58 12.61 -16.17 -10.97
C TYR A 58 14.04 -15.67 -10.71
N ASP A 59 14.59 -14.93 -11.66
CA ASP A 59 15.92 -14.31 -11.53
C ASP A 59 15.79 -12.93 -10.85
N PHE A 60 15.22 -12.92 -9.63
CA PHE A 60 15.06 -11.72 -8.83
C PHE A 60 16.05 -11.68 -7.66
N ASP A 61 16.57 -10.51 -7.35
CA ASP A 61 17.29 -10.27 -6.09
C ASP A 61 16.28 -10.13 -4.96
N ILE A 62 16.13 -11.18 -4.13
CA ILE A 62 15.12 -11.26 -3.07
C ILE A 62 15.78 -11.18 -1.70
N THR A 63 15.44 -10.16 -0.92
CA THR A 63 15.72 -10.09 0.51
C THR A 63 14.50 -10.56 1.29
N TYR A 64 14.61 -11.75 1.93
CA TYR A 64 13.56 -12.32 2.76
C TYR A 64 13.83 -12.06 4.25
N ILE A 65 12.82 -11.57 4.97
CA ILE A 65 12.86 -11.26 6.40
C ILE A 65 11.69 -11.97 7.08
N GLN A 66 11.98 -12.93 7.96
CA GLN A 66 10.95 -13.46 8.85
C GLN A 66 10.72 -12.47 9.99
N ASN A 67 9.53 -11.88 10.05
CA ASN A 67 9.16 -10.85 11.00
C ASN A 67 8.20 -11.40 12.08
N PRO A 68 8.64 -11.68 13.30
CA PRO A 68 7.75 -12.11 14.38
C PRO A 68 7.01 -10.95 15.06
N ASN A 69 7.43 -9.69 14.83
CA ASN A 69 6.91 -8.53 15.54
C ASN A 69 5.54 -8.12 15.03
N GLY A 70 4.58 -7.97 15.93
CA GLY A 70 3.22 -7.56 15.57
C GLY A 70 2.52 -8.52 14.60
N ARG A 71 2.83 -9.82 14.69
CA ARG A 71 2.32 -10.85 13.77
C ARG A 71 0.81 -10.75 13.56
N GLY A 72 0.41 -10.75 12.29
CA GLY A 72 -0.98 -10.63 11.87
C GLY A 72 -1.52 -9.20 11.83
N TYR A 73 -0.70 -8.19 12.15
CA TYR A 73 -1.02 -6.77 11.94
C TYR A 73 -0.27 -6.22 10.73
N GLN A 74 -0.95 -5.41 9.96
CA GLN A 74 -0.46 -4.88 8.69
C GLN A 74 0.69 -3.87 8.90
N ALA A 75 0.52 -2.91 9.82
CA ALA A 75 1.49 -1.84 10.02
C ALA A 75 2.90 -2.35 10.40
N PRO A 76 3.11 -3.23 11.40
CA PRO A 76 4.45 -3.73 11.71
C PRO A 76 5.11 -4.48 10.55
N ASN A 77 4.33 -5.19 9.74
CA ASN A 77 4.87 -5.91 8.59
C ASN A 77 5.28 -4.97 7.45
N THR A 78 4.45 -3.96 7.19
CA THR A 78 4.74 -2.92 6.19
C THR A 78 5.94 -2.06 6.63
N ASN A 79 6.02 -1.67 7.91
CA ASN A 79 7.15 -0.91 8.44
C ASN A 79 8.47 -1.71 8.32
N CYS A 80 8.41 -3.02 8.58
CA CYS A 80 9.58 -3.87 8.44
C CYS A 80 10.08 -3.90 6.99
N VAL A 81 9.21 -4.09 6.00
CA VAL A 81 9.64 -4.15 4.61
C VAL A 81 10.15 -2.80 4.11
N LEU A 82 9.47 -1.70 4.44
CA LEU A 82 9.91 -0.36 4.05
C LEU A 82 11.25 0.04 4.70
N GLY A 83 11.45 -0.32 5.97
CA GLY A 83 12.68 -0.01 6.71
C GLY A 83 13.92 -0.81 6.29
N ASN A 84 13.75 -1.90 5.51
CA ASN A 84 14.85 -2.73 5.00
C ASN A 84 15.06 -2.60 3.48
N ALA A 85 14.29 -1.77 2.82
CA ALA A 85 14.43 -1.54 1.39
C ALA A 85 15.45 -0.42 1.09
N GLU A 86 16.34 -0.65 0.11
CA GLU A 86 17.46 0.23 -0.21
C GLU A 86 17.33 0.93 -1.58
N GLY A 87 16.35 0.57 -2.41
CA GLY A 87 16.10 1.21 -3.70
C GLY A 87 15.82 2.71 -3.57
N LYS A 88 16.02 3.47 -4.64
CA LYS A 88 15.72 4.92 -4.64
C LYS A 88 14.21 5.17 -4.49
N ILE A 89 13.40 4.31 -5.08
CA ILE A 89 11.94 4.33 -5.02
C ILE A 89 11.49 3.07 -4.29
N LEU A 90 10.61 3.21 -3.30
CA LEU A 90 9.98 2.11 -2.59
C LEU A 90 8.57 1.91 -3.13
N LYS A 91 8.35 0.82 -3.87
CA LYS A 91 7.04 0.45 -4.40
C LYS A 91 6.38 -0.55 -3.47
N LEU A 92 5.44 -0.09 -2.65
CA LEU A 92 4.66 -0.96 -1.79
C LEU A 92 3.61 -1.71 -2.61
N ILE A 93 3.54 -3.03 -2.44
CA ILE A 93 2.49 -3.86 -3.00
C ILE A 93 2.21 -5.05 -2.07
N TYR A 94 0.96 -5.34 -1.78
CA TYR A 94 0.59 -6.50 -0.97
C TYR A 94 0.62 -7.79 -1.81
N GLN A 95 0.90 -8.90 -1.16
CA GLN A 95 1.14 -10.20 -1.79
C GLN A 95 0.00 -10.69 -2.69
N ASP A 96 -1.23 -10.25 -2.46
CA ASP A 96 -2.45 -10.66 -3.17
C ASP A 96 -2.79 -9.78 -4.38
N ASP A 97 -2.12 -8.64 -4.54
CA ASP A 97 -2.29 -7.73 -5.66
C ASP A 97 -1.30 -8.04 -6.79
N ILE A 98 -1.60 -7.61 -8.01
CA ILE A 98 -0.77 -7.86 -9.20
C ILE A 98 -0.62 -6.60 -10.06
N PHE A 99 0.48 -6.50 -10.80
CA PHE A 99 0.60 -5.52 -11.88
C PHE A 99 -0.23 -5.97 -13.09
N VAL A 100 -0.93 -5.03 -13.73
CA VAL A 100 -1.74 -5.26 -14.95
C VAL A 100 -1.25 -4.48 -16.15
N ASP A 101 -0.18 -3.71 -15.98
CA ASP A 101 0.50 -2.94 -17.02
C ASP A 101 1.99 -3.29 -16.97
N ASP A 102 2.52 -3.88 -18.03
CA ASP A 102 3.93 -4.30 -18.11
C ASP A 102 4.92 -3.12 -18.10
N THR A 103 4.44 -1.89 -18.26
CA THR A 103 5.22 -0.64 -18.17
C THR A 103 5.04 0.09 -16.84
N ALA A 104 4.40 -0.52 -15.85
CA ALA A 104 4.05 0.12 -14.59
C ALA A 104 5.27 0.68 -13.85
N LEU A 105 6.32 -0.12 -13.68
CA LEU A 105 7.53 0.30 -12.98
C LEU A 105 8.28 1.41 -13.73
N GLU A 106 8.30 1.35 -15.07
CA GLU A 106 8.87 2.39 -15.91
C GLU A 106 8.10 3.71 -15.77
N LYS A 107 6.77 3.69 -15.78
CA LYS A 107 5.91 4.86 -15.56
C LYS A 107 6.13 5.49 -14.19
N ILE A 108 6.22 4.67 -13.15
CA ILE A 108 6.51 5.12 -11.78
C ILE A 108 7.86 5.84 -11.75
N LYS A 109 8.93 5.18 -12.24
CA LYS A 109 10.28 5.77 -12.29
C LYS A 109 10.31 7.09 -13.06
N ASN A 110 9.75 7.11 -14.27
CA ASN A 110 9.75 8.30 -15.13
C ASN A 110 8.98 9.46 -14.48
N THR A 111 7.95 9.19 -13.70
CA THR A 111 7.22 10.22 -12.95
C THR A 111 8.10 10.84 -11.86
N TYR A 112 8.83 10.04 -11.08
CA TYR A 112 9.79 10.55 -10.10
C TYR A 112 10.89 11.37 -10.75
N ASP A 113 11.47 10.90 -11.86
CA ASP A 113 12.53 11.58 -12.56
C ASP A 113 12.09 12.93 -13.14
N SER A 114 10.86 13.02 -13.64
CA SER A 114 10.34 14.24 -14.29
C SER A 114 9.77 15.28 -13.32
N THR A 115 9.17 14.85 -12.22
CA THR A 115 8.47 15.74 -11.29
C THR A 115 9.26 16.05 -10.03
N GLY A 116 10.16 15.15 -9.61
CA GLY A 116 10.87 15.24 -8.33
C GLY A 116 9.94 15.08 -7.11
N CYS A 117 8.76 14.48 -7.28
CA CYS A 117 7.80 14.25 -6.22
C CYS A 117 8.40 13.36 -5.11
N LYS A 118 7.82 13.39 -3.92
CA LYS A 118 8.28 12.58 -2.77
C LYS A 118 7.50 11.29 -2.66
N TRP A 119 6.29 11.30 -3.15
CA TRP A 119 5.38 10.17 -3.16
C TRP A 119 4.35 10.33 -4.29
N LEU A 120 3.84 9.21 -4.76
CA LEU A 120 2.85 9.21 -5.83
C LEU A 120 1.85 8.06 -5.66
N PHE A 121 0.70 8.22 -6.28
CA PHE A 121 -0.29 7.16 -6.49
C PHE A 121 -0.48 6.91 -7.98
N HIS A 122 -0.96 5.73 -8.30
CA HIS A 122 -1.38 5.39 -9.65
C HIS A 122 -2.77 4.77 -9.67
N GLY A 123 -3.41 4.78 -10.82
CA GLY A 123 -4.71 4.13 -11.04
C GLY A 123 -4.65 2.63 -10.74
N PHE A 124 -5.80 2.09 -10.37
CA PHE A 124 -5.96 0.68 -10.03
C PHE A 124 -7.31 0.15 -10.50
N THR A 125 -7.40 -1.15 -10.63
CA THR A 125 -8.63 -1.88 -10.87
C THR A 125 -8.84 -2.93 -9.77
N HIS A 126 -9.83 -3.78 -9.91
CA HIS A 126 -10.09 -4.87 -8.98
C HIS A 126 -10.12 -6.20 -9.73
N THR A 127 -9.78 -7.29 -9.04
CA THR A 127 -9.89 -8.65 -9.54
C THR A 127 -10.31 -9.59 -8.42
N THR A 128 -11.00 -10.68 -8.75
CA THR A 128 -11.30 -11.77 -7.79
C THR A 128 -10.44 -13.00 -8.05
N ASP A 129 -10.02 -13.21 -9.27
CA ASP A 129 -9.31 -14.41 -9.73
C ASP A 129 -7.86 -14.15 -10.19
N GLY A 130 -7.46 -12.88 -10.30
CA GLY A 130 -6.15 -12.48 -10.82
C GLY A 130 -6.08 -12.41 -12.35
N ILE A 131 -7.18 -12.58 -13.06
CA ILE A 131 -7.26 -12.63 -14.53
C ILE A 131 -8.20 -11.57 -15.05
N GLU A 132 -9.47 -11.64 -14.64
CA GLU A 132 -10.47 -10.66 -15.05
C GLU A 132 -10.47 -9.44 -14.12
N THR A 133 -10.47 -8.26 -14.71
CA THR A 133 -10.48 -6.99 -13.97
C THR A 133 -11.81 -6.26 -14.13
N HIS A 134 -12.15 -5.48 -13.10
CA HIS A 134 -13.39 -4.69 -13.08
C HIS A 134 -13.21 -3.43 -12.23
N ARG A 135 -13.93 -2.39 -12.56
CA ARG A 135 -14.00 -1.15 -11.79
C ARG A 135 -12.67 -0.39 -11.69
N ASP A 136 -12.25 0.18 -12.81
CA ASP A 136 -11.08 1.07 -12.85
C ASP A 136 -11.30 2.31 -11.99
N CYS A 137 -10.28 2.65 -11.23
CA CYS A 137 -10.27 3.77 -10.30
C CYS A 137 -9.03 4.65 -10.53
N VAL A 138 -9.25 5.95 -10.57
CA VAL A 138 -8.16 6.94 -10.57
C VAL A 138 -8.09 7.56 -9.17
N PRO A 139 -6.92 7.56 -8.51
CA PRO A 139 -6.74 8.15 -7.20
C PRO A 139 -7.13 9.63 -7.17
N MET A 140 -7.79 10.04 -6.10
CA MET A 140 -8.18 11.42 -5.90
C MET A 140 -8.02 11.80 -4.43
N TRP A 141 -7.34 12.92 -4.18
CA TRP A 141 -7.25 13.46 -2.82
C TRP A 141 -8.62 13.90 -2.32
N THR A 142 -8.90 13.62 -1.05
CA THR A 142 -10.09 14.13 -0.35
C THR A 142 -9.72 14.53 1.08
N GLU A 143 -10.19 15.68 1.54
CA GLU A 143 -10.01 16.12 2.93
C GLU A 143 -10.76 15.25 3.94
N MET A 144 -11.75 14.47 3.46
CA MET A 144 -12.51 13.52 4.28
C MET A 144 -11.74 12.22 4.54
N MET A 145 -10.50 12.11 4.09
CA MET A 145 -9.70 10.88 4.21
C MET A 145 -9.52 10.46 5.67
N LEU A 146 -9.19 11.38 6.57
CA LEU A 146 -9.05 11.10 8.00
C LEU A 146 -10.37 10.68 8.67
N GLU A 147 -11.48 10.80 7.99
CA GLU A 147 -12.78 10.29 8.42
C GLU A 147 -13.13 8.96 7.76
N GLY A 148 -12.14 8.29 7.15
CA GLY A 148 -12.28 6.97 6.54
C GLY A 148 -12.82 6.97 5.11
N ASN A 149 -12.88 8.13 4.44
CA ASN A 149 -13.31 8.25 3.05
C ASN A 149 -12.08 8.32 2.11
N ASN A 150 -11.35 7.20 2.01
CA ASN A 150 -10.15 7.10 1.20
C ASN A 150 -10.51 6.91 -0.29
N HIS A 151 -10.13 7.90 -1.11
CA HIS A 151 -10.24 7.83 -2.57
C HIS A 151 -8.87 7.72 -3.27
N LEU A 152 -7.77 7.57 -2.53
CA LEU A 152 -6.44 7.36 -3.10
C LEU A 152 -6.18 5.89 -3.44
N GLY A 153 -6.86 4.98 -2.77
CA GLY A 153 -6.70 3.55 -2.97
C GLY A 153 -5.95 2.86 -1.82
N SER A 154 -5.73 1.56 -2.00
CA SER A 154 -5.00 0.72 -1.05
C SER A 154 -3.51 1.09 -1.00
N PRO A 155 -2.76 0.63 0.01
CA PRO A 155 -1.31 0.81 0.05
C PRO A 155 -0.56 0.24 -1.16
N SER A 156 -1.14 -0.72 -1.87
CA SER A 156 -0.55 -1.20 -3.12
C SER A 156 -0.58 -0.18 -4.26
N CYS A 157 -1.33 0.94 -4.12
CA CYS A 157 -1.39 1.99 -5.13
C CYS A 157 -0.32 3.06 -4.95
N VAL A 158 0.44 3.05 -3.85
CA VAL A 158 1.40 4.09 -3.51
C VAL A 158 2.84 3.66 -3.75
N SER A 159 3.70 4.60 -4.06
CA SER A 159 5.15 4.50 -3.96
C SER A 159 5.75 5.74 -3.33
N PHE A 160 6.96 5.58 -2.80
CA PHE A 160 7.67 6.61 -2.02
C PHE A 160 9.08 6.79 -2.55
N LEU A 161 9.58 8.02 -2.54
CA LEU A 161 11.01 8.25 -2.67
C LEU A 161 11.68 7.86 -1.36
N ASN A 162 12.73 7.03 -1.42
CA ASN A 162 13.43 6.57 -0.22
C ASN A 162 14.11 7.73 0.54
N GLY A 163 14.25 7.59 1.86
CA GLY A 163 14.86 8.60 2.72
C GLY A 163 13.87 9.57 3.38
N TYR A 164 12.57 9.33 3.24
CA TYR A 164 11.50 10.07 3.91
C TYR A 164 10.81 9.19 4.97
N GLU A 165 10.23 9.82 6.01
CA GLU A 165 9.45 9.10 7.01
C GLU A 165 8.11 8.65 6.40
N MET A 166 7.89 7.33 6.35
CA MET A 166 6.72 6.71 5.74
C MET A 166 6.18 5.50 6.53
N ASP A 167 6.56 5.41 7.82
CA ASP A 167 6.10 4.34 8.68
C ASP A 167 4.61 4.48 9.02
N MET A 168 3.92 3.34 9.05
CA MET A 168 2.53 3.24 9.45
C MET A 168 2.40 3.25 10.99
N ASP A 169 1.33 3.83 11.51
CA ASP A 169 1.03 3.84 12.94
C ASP A 169 0.60 2.43 13.42
N GLU A 170 1.48 1.75 14.15
CA GLU A 170 1.26 0.38 14.63
C GLU A 170 0.16 0.24 15.68
N SER A 171 -0.31 1.34 16.24
CA SER A 171 -1.46 1.35 17.15
C SER A 171 -2.81 1.23 16.44
N MET A 172 -2.82 1.41 15.12
CA MET A 172 -4.02 1.38 14.26
C MET A 172 -4.12 0.07 13.48
N LYS A 173 -5.32 -0.22 12.94
CA LYS A 173 -5.61 -1.47 12.21
C LYS A 173 -6.33 -1.29 10.89
N LEU A 174 -7.17 -0.28 10.76
CA LEU A 174 -8.02 -0.04 9.60
C LEU A 174 -7.63 1.22 8.83
N LEU A 175 -7.50 2.35 9.51
CA LEU A 175 -7.25 3.65 8.89
C LEU A 175 -5.75 4.01 8.88
N ILE A 176 -4.90 3.00 8.90
CA ILE A 176 -3.43 3.16 8.97
C ILE A 176 -2.87 3.83 7.72
N ASP A 177 -3.42 3.50 6.56
CA ASP A 177 -3.05 4.06 5.26
C ASP A 177 -3.47 5.53 5.16
N THR A 178 -4.70 5.84 5.52
CA THR A 178 -5.22 7.21 5.46
C THR A 178 -4.50 8.14 6.44
N GLU A 179 -4.11 7.63 7.61
CA GLU A 179 -3.30 8.37 8.57
C GLU A 179 -1.91 8.67 8.02
N LEU A 180 -1.24 7.66 7.44
CA LEU A 180 0.06 7.83 6.77
C LEU A 180 -0.03 8.87 5.65
N TYR A 181 -1.02 8.75 4.75
CA TYR A 181 -1.17 9.68 3.62
C TYR A 181 -1.39 11.12 4.09
N HIS A 182 -2.14 11.30 5.19
CA HIS A 182 -2.32 12.62 5.77
C HIS A 182 -1.01 13.21 6.30
N ARG A 183 -0.20 12.43 7.04
CA ARG A 183 1.12 12.90 7.51
C ARG A 183 2.03 13.27 6.34
N MET A 184 2.11 12.43 5.34
CA MET A 184 2.89 12.70 4.14
C MET A 184 2.43 13.97 3.42
N ARG A 185 1.13 14.21 3.36
CA ARG A 185 0.57 15.44 2.79
C ARG A 185 0.99 16.68 3.57
N ILE A 186 0.98 16.62 4.90
CA ILE A 186 1.45 17.73 5.75
C ILE A 186 2.94 18.00 5.55
N GLU A 187 3.75 16.95 5.49
CA GLU A 187 5.20 17.06 5.50
C GLU A 187 5.82 17.27 4.12
N TYR A 188 5.28 16.61 3.12
CA TYR A 188 5.88 16.51 1.78
C TYR A 188 5.02 17.08 0.66
N GLY A 189 3.84 17.60 0.97
CA GLY A 189 2.91 18.17 -0.01
C GLY A 189 2.04 17.13 -0.71
N MET A 190 1.31 17.54 -1.76
CA MET A 190 0.44 16.65 -2.54
C MET A 190 1.21 15.51 -3.18
N PRO A 191 0.63 14.29 -3.24
CA PRO A 191 1.16 13.23 -4.08
C PRO A 191 1.04 13.60 -5.56
N GLU A 192 1.95 13.08 -6.36
CA GLU A 192 1.73 13.00 -7.81
C GLU A 192 0.73 11.87 -8.13
N ILE A 193 -0.04 12.02 -9.19
CA ILE A 193 -1.04 11.01 -9.60
C ILE A 193 -0.77 10.57 -11.03
N ILE A 194 -0.50 9.28 -11.20
CA ILE A 194 -0.50 8.62 -12.50
C ILE A 194 -1.93 8.10 -12.75
N PRO A 195 -2.67 8.61 -13.73
CA PRO A 195 -4.06 8.19 -13.94
C PRO A 195 -4.20 6.78 -14.55
N ASP A 196 -3.10 6.23 -15.10
CA ASP A 196 -3.08 4.91 -15.71
C ASP A 196 -3.32 3.83 -14.64
N VAL A 197 -4.11 2.81 -15.01
CA VAL A 197 -4.34 1.62 -14.17
C VAL A 197 -3.12 0.73 -14.23
N LEU A 198 -2.35 0.66 -13.15
CA LEU A 198 -1.10 -0.10 -13.11
C LEU A 198 -1.20 -1.41 -12.34
N ILE A 199 -2.12 -1.52 -11.39
CA ILE A 199 -2.33 -2.74 -10.60
C ILE A 199 -3.80 -3.15 -10.54
N ALA A 200 -4.02 -4.42 -10.17
CA ALA A 200 -5.33 -4.91 -9.72
C ALA A 200 -5.26 -5.29 -8.24
N ASN A 201 -6.14 -4.69 -7.46
CA ASN A 201 -6.38 -5.08 -6.06
C ASN A 201 -7.27 -6.31 -6.02
N ARG A 202 -6.84 -7.36 -5.31
CA ARG A 202 -7.61 -8.59 -5.20
C ARG A 202 -8.73 -8.47 -4.16
N GLU A 203 -9.93 -8.88 -4.56
CA GLU A 203 -11.09 -9.00 -3.67
C GLU A 203 -11.29 -10.46 -3.25
N HIS A 204 -11.20 -10.75 -1.95
CA HIS A 204 -11.44 -12.08 -1.38
C HIS A 204 -11.89 -11.99 0.10
N ASP A 205 -12.50 -13.06 0.62
CA ASP A 205 -13.11 -13.08 1.96
C ASP A 205 -12.11 -12.96 3.12
N ASN A 206 -10.81 -13.15 2.87
CA ASN A 206 -9.78 -13.09 3.91
C ASN A 206 -9.14 -11.70 4.07
N ARG A 207 -9.63 -10.67 3.35
CA ARG A 207 -9.12 -9.29 3.52
C ARG A 207 -9.31 -8.79 4.94
N VAL A 208 -8.36 -7.98 5.41
CA VAL A 208 -8.40 -7.39 6.76
C VAL A 208 -9.67 -6.56 6.96
N SER A 209 -10.07 -5.80 5.95
CA SER A 209 -11.29 -4.97 5.97
C SER A 209 -12.59 -5.77 6.13
N GLU A 210 -12.62 -7.03 5.70
CA GLU A 210 -13.82 -7.86 5.80
C GLU A 210 -13.95 -8.58 7.16
N ASN A 211 -12.84 -9.04 7.75
CA ASN A 211 -12.91 -10.03 8.82
C ASN A 211 -12.33 -9.59 10.17
N ARG A 212 -11.57 -8.51 10.27
CA ARG A 212 -10.77 -8.21 11.46
C ARG A 212 -11.11 -6.90 12.14
N VAL A 213 -11.94 -6.07 11.54
CA VAL A 213 -12.26 -4.76 12.07
C VAL A 213 -13.74 -4.64 12.41
N LYS A 214 -14.02 -4.16 13.59
CA LYS A 214 -15.37 -3.84 14.02
C LYS A 214 -15.70 -2.40 13.62
N TYR A 215 -16.60 -2.26 12.68
CA TYR A 215 -17.20 -0.98 12.35
C TYR A 215 -18.34 -0.71 13.34
N ASP A 216 -18.29 0.39 14.06
CA ASP A 216 -19.23 0.74 15.11
C ASP A 216 -19.83 2.15 14.96
N MET A 217 -19.41 2.88 13.94
CA MET A 217 -19.87 4.24 13.68
C MET A 217 -20.14 4.46 12.19
N VAL A 218 -21.18 5.24 11.90
CA VAL A 218 -21.49 5.71 10.54
C VAL A 218 -21.17 7.20 10.45
N LEU A 219 -20.30 7.56 9.50
CA LEU A 219 -20.08 8.95 9.13
C LEU A 219 -20.92 9.31 7.90
N GLN A 220 -21.19 10.60 7.72
CA GLN A 220 -21.93 11.12 6.58
C GLN A 220 -21.31 12.44 6.13
N SER A 221 -21.01 12.54 4.84
CA SER A 221 -20.56 13.79 4.21
C SER A 221 -21.73 14.78 4.01
N SER A 222 -21.39 16.01 3.71
CA SER A 222 -22.37 17.06 3.42
C SER A 222 -23.23 16.79 2.18
N ASP A 223 -22.73 16.00 1.22
CA ASP A 223 -23.45 15.55 0.02
C ASP A 223 -24.30 14.29 0.26
N GLY A 224 -24.37 13.81 1.51
CA GLY A 224 -25.24 12.71 1.93
C GLY A 224 -24.63 11.32 1.80
N LYS A 225 -23.39 11.16 1.32
CA LYS A 225 -22.70 9.85 1.30
C LYS A 225 -22.44 9.37 2.71
N ARG A 226 -22.58 8.06 2.92
CA ARG A 226 -22.36 7.41 4.21
C ARG A 226 -21.33 6.30 4.09
N TRP A 227 -20.50 6.18 5.13
CA TRP A 227 -19.55 5.07 5.27
C TRP A 227 -19.40 4.65 6.73
N MET A 228 -18.96 3.43 6.95
CA MET A 228 -18.76 2.88 8.29
C MET A 228 -17.27 2.95 8.68
N VAL A 229 -17.02 3.28 9.93
CA VAL A 229 -15.67 3.42 10.50
C VAL A 229 -15.59 2.82 11.89
N ASN A 230 -14.38 2.62 12.40
CA ASN A 230 -14.12 2.31 13.79
C ASN A 230 -14.00 3.61 14.60
N SER A 231 -14.86 3.80 15.57
CA SER A 231 -14.92 5.05 16.37
C SER A 231 -13.63 5.28 17.17
N GLY A 232 -12.99 4.20 17.64
CA GLY A 232 -11.73 4.30 18.38
C GLY A 232 -10.60 4.85 17.51
N GLU A 233 -10.47 4.37 16.26
CA GLU A 233 -9.45 4.85 15.35
C GLU A 233 -9.72 6.28 14.85
N ILE A 234 -10.96 6.63 14.59
CA ILE A 234 -11.32 8.02 14.26
C ILE A 234 -10.97 8.97 15.41
N ASN A 235 -11.25 8.58 16.66
CA ASN A 235 -10.91 9.41 17.82
C ASN A 235 -9.38 9.51 18.00
N HIS A 236 -8.64 8.43 17.76
CA HIS A 236 -7.17 8.44 17.78
C HIS A 236 -6.62 9.41 16.71
N ILE A 237 -7.10 9.35 15.47
CA ILE A 237 -6.72 10.27 14.40
C ILE A 237 -7.04 11.72 14.77
N ARG A 238 -8.23 12.00 15.30
CA ARG A 238 -8.64 13.35 15.69
C ARG A 238 -7.77 13.94 16.79
N GLU A 239 -7.38 13.13 17.77
CA GLU A 239 -6.47 13.58 18.82
C GLU A 239 -5.05 13.80 18.29
N LYS A 240 -4.55 12.87 17.48
CA LYS A 240 -3.20 12.95 16.87
C LYS A 240 -3.06 14.15 15.93
N HIS A 241 -4.11 14.49 15.19
CA HIS A 241 -4.14 15.57 14.20
C HIS A 241 -5.10 16.71 14.57
N LYS A 242 -5.25 17.01 15.87
CA LYS A 242 -6.20 18.01 16.37
C LYS A 242 -6.05 19.37 15.70
N ASP A 243 -4.83 19.83 15.45
CA ASP A 243 -4.57 21.14 14.84
C ASP A 243 -5.13 21.21 13.41
N PHE A 244 -5.04 20.11 12.64
CA PHE A 244 -5.69 20.01 11.32
C PHE A 244 -7.22 20.09 11.45
N PHE A 245 -7.83 19.36 12.39
CA PHE A 245 -9.29 19.36 12.56
C PHE A 245 -9.84 20.69 13.06
N GLU A 246 -9.04 21.47 13.80
CA GLU A 246 -9.42 22.82 14.24
C GLU A 246 -9.44 23.82 13.08
N VAL A 247 -8.49 23.75 12.15
CA VAL A 247 -8.31 24.70 11.05
C VAL A 247 -8.78 24.15 9.70
N ARG A 248 -8.75 22.86 9.52
CA ARG A 248 -9.02 22.12 8.26
C ARG A 248 -8.22 22.67 7.07
N ARG A 249 -6.91 22.86 7.26
CA ARG A 249 -5.99 23.36 6.24
C ARG A 249 -4.69 22.58 6.19
N TYR A 250 -4.22 22.39 4.98
CA TYR A 250 -2.86 21.94 4.74
C TYR A 250 -1.89 23.12 4.57
N PRO A 251 -0.58 22.95 4.84
CA PRO A 251 0.40 24.05 4.86
C PRO A 251 0.52 24.83 3.56
N ASP A 252 0.23 24.22 2.43
CA ASP A 252 0.33 24.81 1.09
C ASP A 252 -0.99 25.44 0.59
N GLU A 253 -2.02 25.52 1.42
CA GLU A 253 -3.31 26.19 1.12
C GLU A 253 -3.37 27.63 1.63
N ASN A 254 -2.24 28.23 2.07
CA ASN A 254 -2.15 29.60 2.58
C ASN A 254 -1.78 30.59 1.49
#